data_1614e1e5a110dc421adde3f66329f6ae
#
_entry.id   1614e1e5a110dc421adde3f66329f6ae
#
_cell.length_a   1.000
_cell.length_b   1.000
_cell.length_c   1.000
_cell.angle_alpha   90.00
_cell.angle_beta   90.00
_cell.angle_gamma   90.00
#
_symmetry.space_group_name_H-M   'P 1'
#
loop_
_entity.id
_entity.type
_entity.pdbx_description
1 polymer ?
#
loop_
_entity_poly.entity_id
_entity_poly.type
_entity_poly.pdbx_seq_one_letter_code
_entity_poly.pdbx_strand_id
1 'polypeptide(L)'
;LRVAGIQNNYGIYKLEMPTGSGKTHASLRYAINNVCSHNKKRIFYITAFLSVLEQNAAVIKKTLSDSDYILEHHSNIISERDTNSDEESSTLDYRQKQYLIDSWNSPVVLTTMVQFFQTMFKDKSSNIRRFHQFIDGIIIIDEVQSLPVNVLYHFNLMMNFMSTIM
;
A
#
# COMPACT_ATOMS: atom_id res chain seq x y z
N LEU A 1 -20.43 0.83 -4.56
CA LEU A 1 -19.07 0.36 -4.31
C LEU A 1 -19.02 -1.01 -3.62
N ARG A 2 -19.85 -1.27 -2.60
CA ARG A 2 -19.90 -2.60 -1.95
C ARG A 2 -20.19 -3.70 -2.96
N VAL A 3 -21.24 -3.56 -3.75
CA VAL A 3 -21.63 -4.53 -4.78
C VAL A 3 -20.54 -4.68 -5.85
N ALA A 4 -19.94 -3.57 -6.29
CA ALA A 4 -18.84 -3.61 -7.26
C ALA A 4 -17.61 -4.38 -6.75
N GLY A 5 -17.24 -4.23 -5.46
CA GLY A 5 -16.14 -5.00 -4.87
C GLY A 5 -16.40 -6.50 -4.78
N ILE A 6 -17.67 -6.91 -4.79
CA ILE A 6 -18.05 -8.31 -4.82
C ILE A 6 -18.07 -8.87 -6.25
N GLN A 7 -18.49 -8.07 -7.23
CA GLN A 7 -18.67 -8.50 -8.61
C GLN A 7 -17.38 -8.47 -9.44
N ASN A 8 -16.50 -7.48 -9.17
CA ASN A 8 -15.31 -7.26 -9.98
C ASN A 8 -14.10 -7.97 -9.37
N ASN A 9 -13.53 -8.92 -10.07
CA ASN A 9 -12.41 -9.72 -9.60
C ASN A 9 -11.06 -9.20 -10.11
N TYR A 10 -10.93 -8.99 -11.41
CA TYR A 10 -9.68 -8.59 -12.05
C TYR A 10 -9.84 -7.28 -12.82
N GLY A 11 -8.75 -6.55 -12.96
CA GLY A 11 -8.69 -5.38 -13.82
C GLY A 11 -8.35 -4.07 -13.12
N ILE A 12 -8.29 -3.01 -13.90
CA ILE A 12 -8.00 -1.65 -13.44
C ILE A 12 -9.31 -0.88 -13.36
N TYR A 13 -9.61 -0.34 -12.19
CA TYR A 13 -10.84 0.40 -11.94
C TYR A 13 -10.51 1.84 -11.55
N LYS A 14 -11.27 2.78 -12.07
CA LYS A 14 -11.16 4.20 -11.74
C LYS A 14 -12.29 4.59 -10.80
N LEU A 15 -11.93 5.22 -9.68
CA LEU A 15 -12.87 5.80 -8.72
C LEU A 15 -12.78 7.33 -8.78
N GLU A 16 -13.81 7.97 -9.31
CA GLU A 16 -13.94 9.41 -9.33
C GLU A 16 -14.95 9.86 -8.26
N MET A 17 -14.50 10.72 -7.36
CA MET A 17 -15.34 11.30 -6.31
C MET A 17 -14.85 12.70 -5.98
N PRO A 18 -15.74 13.64 -5.61
CA PRO A 18 -15.36 14.97 -5.16
C PRO A 18 -14.44 14.93 -3.93
N THR A 19 -13.62 15.96 -3.76
CA THR A 19 -12.81 16.16 -2.55
C THR A 19 -13.70 16.19 -1.31
N GLY A 20 -13.25 15.55 -0.22
CA GLY A 20 -14.03 15.49 1.03
C GLY A 20 -15.22 14.50 1.05
N SER A 21 -15.49 13.80 -0.06
CA SER A 21 -16.62 12.86 -0.14
C SER A 21 -16.35 11.48 0.48
N GLY A 22 -15.22 11.29 1.16
CA GLY A 22 -14.84 10.02 1.79
C GLY A 22 -14.22 9.01 0.83
N LYS A 23 -13.43 9.46 -0.13
CA LYS A 23 -12.71 8.63 -1.12
C LYS A 23 -11.94 7.49 -0.47
N THR A 24 -11.17 7.79 0.58
CA THR A 24 -10.35 6.82 1.33
C THR A 24 -11.20 5.69 1.91
N HIS A 25 -12.33 6.02 2.56
CA HIS A 25 -13.24 4.99 3.10
C HIS A 25 -13.93 4.19 1.98
N ALA A 26 -14.29 4.86 0.89
CA ALA A 26 -14.96 4.22 -0.23
C ALA A 26 -14.05 3.21 -0.95
N SER A 27 -12.80 3.59 -1.23
CA SER A 27 -11.80 2.72 -1.85
C SER A 27 -11.40 1.57 -0.93
N LEU A 28 -11.20 1.83 0.36
CA LEU A 28 -10.90 0.79 1.35
C LEU A 28 -12.04 -0.22 1.46
N ARG A 29 -13.30 0.25 1.54
CA ARG A 29 -14.47 -0.62 1.59
C ARG A 29 -14.62 -1.48 0.32
N TYR A 30 -14.33 -0.90 -0.85
CA TYR A 30 -14.28 -1.65 -2.10
C TYR A 30 -13.24 -2.76 -2.02
N ALA A 31 -12.02 -2.44 -1.60
CA ALA A 31 -10.92 -3.40 -1.48
C ALA A 31 -11.23 -4.52 -0.49
N ILE A 32 -11.74 -4.21 0.71
CA ILE A 32 -12.09 -5.22 1.72
C ILE A 32 -13.15 -6.18 1.18
N ASN A 33 -14.21 -5.67 0.53
CA ASN A 33 -15.24 -6.55 -0.06
C ASN A 33 -14.66 -7.43 -1.17
N ASN A 34 -13.73 -6.91 -1.98
CA ASN A 34 -13.06 -7.68 -3.02
C ASN A 34 -12.14 -8.76 -2.42
N VAL A 35 -11.36 -8.43 -1.37
CA VAL A 35 -10.55 -9.42 -0.62
C VAL A 35 -11.42 -10.57 -0.11
N CYS A 36 -12.54 -10.26 0.54
CA CYS A 36 -13.43 -11.27 1.12
C CYS A 36 -14.12 -12.14 0.05
N SER A 37 -14.43 -11.57 -1.12
CA SER A 37 -15.20 -12.28 -2.16
C SER A 37 -14.33 -13.09 -3.12
N HIS A 38 -13.07 -12.70 -3.31
CA HIS A 38 -12.18 -13.28 -4.34
C HIS A 38 -10.90 -13.87 -3.79
N ASN A 39 -10.86 -14.12 -2.47
CA ASN A 39 -9.70 -14.72 -1.78
C ASN A 39 -8.38 -13.97 -2.04
N LYS A 40 -8.46 -12.64 -2.16
CA LYS A 40 -7.27 -11.80 -2.24
C LYS A 40 -6.57 -11.76 -0.87
N LYS A 41 -5.27 -11.55 -0.88
CA LYS A 41 -4.44 -11.70 0.34
C LYS A 41 -4.11 -10.39 1.04
N ARG A 42 -3.98 -9.29 0.28
CA ARG A 42 -3.44 -8.03 0.79
C ARG A 42 -4.06 -6.82 0.11
N ILE A 43 -4.00 -5.71 0.82
CA ILE A 43 -4.38 -4.39 0.30
C ILE A 43 -3.14 -3.49 0.38
N PHE A 44 -2.74 -2.92 -0.75
CA PHE A 44 -1.70 -1.90 -0.85
C PHE A 44 -2.35 -0.55 -1.09
N TYR A 45 -2.18 0.37 -0.15
CA TYR A 45 -2.65 1.74 -0.28
C TYR A 45 -1.48 2.67 -0.58
N ILE A 46 -1.43 3.20 -1.78
CA ILE A 46 -0.30 3.95 -2.31
C ILE A 46 -0.72 5.41 -2.50
N THR A 47 0.03 6.32 -1.89
CA THR A 47 -0.21 7.76 -1.97
C THR A 47 0.96 8.50 -2.59
N ALA A 48 0.70 9.65 -3.19
CA ALA A 48 1.74 10.46 -3.80
C ALA A 48 2.64 11.14 -2.76
N PHE A 49 2.05 11.59 -1.65
CA PHE A 49 2.73 12.43 -0.65
C PHE A 49 2.70 11.78 0.73
N LEU A 50 3.78 12.00 1.50
CA LEU A 50 3.92 11.49 2.84
C LEU A 50 2.84 12.02 3.79
N SER A 51 2.55 13.31 3.75
CA SER A 51 1.50 13.92 4.58
C SER A 51 0.11 13.32 4.35
N VAL A 52 -0.18 12.95 3.10
CA VAL A 52 -1.43 12.26 2.74
C VAL A 52 -1.41 10.82 3.25
N LEU A 53 -0.24 10.16 3.23
CA LEU A 53 -0.08 8.82 3.78
C LEU A 53 -0.38 8.81 5.27
N GLU A 54 0.21 9.70 6.06
CA GLU A 54 0.00 9.82 7.50
C GLU A 54 -1.48 10.09 7.83
N GLN A 55 -2.11 11.01 7.10
CA GLN A 55 -3.54 11.29 7.25
C GLN A 55 -4.40 10.07 6.94
N ASN A 56 -4.15 9.39 5.84
CA ASN A 56 -4.88 8.18 5.44
C ASN A 56 -4.61 7.02 6.41
N ALA A 57 -3.38 6.88 6.92
CA ALA A 57 -3.03 5.89 7.93
C ALA A 57 -3.88 6.04 9.21
N ALA A 58 -4.02 7.27 9.72
CA ALA A 58 -4.86 7.55 10.88
C ALA A 58 -6.33 7.15 10.64
N VAL A 59 -6.86 7.46 9.45
CA VAL A 59 -8.23 7.10 9.05
C VAL A 59 -8.40 5.58 8.94
N ILE A 60 -7.45 4.89 8.30
CA ILE A 60 -7.51 3.45 8.06
C ILE A 60 -7.37 2.68 9.36
N LYS A 61 -6.43 3.06 10.25
CA LYS A 61 -6.28 2.49 11.60
C LYS A 61 -7.55 2.60 12.41
N LYS A 62 -8.18 3.78 12.41
CA LYS A 62 -9.47 3.99 13.10
C LYS A 62 -10.58 3.13 12.52
N THR A 63 -10.59 2.89 11.22
CA THR A 63 -11.63 2.11 10.55
C THR A 63 -11.48 0.61 10.78
N LEU A 64 -10.25 0.10 10.81
CA LEU A 64 -9.96 -1.33 11.00
C LEU A 64 -9.91 -1.75 12.47
N SER A 65 -9.88 -0.81 13.41
CA SER A 65 -9.85 -1.03 14.87
C SER A 65 -8.66 -1.86 15.38
N ASP A 66 -7.75 -2.27 14.52
CA ASP A 66 -6.57 -3.06 14.84
C ASP A 66 -5.37 -2.55 14.03
N SER A 67 -4.37 -2.05 14.74
CA SER A 67 -3.17 -1.48 14.14
C SER A 67 -2.15 -2.53 13.68
N ASP A 68 -2.22 -3.76 14.23
CA ASP A 68 -1.23 -4.81 13.99
C ASP A 68 -1.28 -5.36 12.57
N TYR A 69 -2.43 -5.22 11.89
CA TYR A 69 -2.58 -5.60 10.49
C TYR A 69 -2.08 -4.56 9.50
N ILE A 70 -1.65 -3.38 9.97
CA ILE A 70 -1.28 -2.25 9.12
C ILE A 70 0.21 -1.98 9.19
N LEU A 71 0.88 -2.11 8.06
CA LEU A 71 2.28 -1.74 7.89
C LEU A 71 2.36 -0.39 7.17
N GLU A 72 2.96 0.60 7.82
CA GLU A 72 3.37 1.85 7.17
C GLU A 72 4.81 1.76 6.71
N HIS A 73 5.08 2.10 5.46
CA HIS A 73 6.43 2.11 4.91
C HIS A 73 6.69 3.38 4.10
N HIS A 74 7.50 4.26 4.68
CA HIS A 74 7.99 5.49 4.06
C HIS A 74 9.39 5.85 4.57
N SER A 75 10.05 6.82 3.95
CA SER A 75 11.45 7.19 4.25
C SER A 75 11.68 7.63 5.71
N ASN A 76 10.72 8.30 6.33
CA ASN A 76 10.89 8.85 7.68
C ASN A 76 10.88 7.79 8.78
N ILE A 77 10.18 6.67 8.60
CA ILE A 77 10.20 5.57 9.59
C ILE A 77 11.61 5.01 9.80
N ILE A 78 12.46 5.11 8.80
CA ILE A 78 13.87 4.66 8.89
C ILE A 78 14.71 5.68 9.67
N SER A 79 14.45 6.97 9.51
CA SER A 79 15.26 8.06 10.13
C SER A 79 14.91 8.33 11.60
N GLU A 80 13.67 8.13 12.03
CA GLU A 80 13.27 8.35 13.43
C GLU A 80 13.81 7.29 14.39
N ARG A 81 14.39 6.23 13.87
CA ARG A 81 14.87 5.05 14.62
C ARG A 81 16.34 5.09 14.98
N ASP A 82 17.13 5.95 14.33
CA ASP A 82 18.54 6.12 14.66
C ASP A 82 18.77 6.98 15.92
N THR A 83 17.71 7.59 16.48
CA THR A 83 17.82 8.53 17.60
C THR A 83 17.32 8.02 18.96
N ASN A 84 16.66 6.86 19.03
CA ASN A 84 16.06 6.34 20.27
C ASN A 84 16.46 4.89 20.57
N SER A 85 17.74 4.58 20.63
CA SER A 85 18.24 3.26 21.02
C SER A 85 18.80 3.24 22.44
N ASP A 86 17.91 3.15 23.41
CA ASP A 86 18.25 2.64 24.74
C ASP A 86 17.16 1.64 25.16
N GLU A 87 17.50 0.34 25.12
CA GLU A 87 17.03 -0.78 25.93
C GLU A 87 16.96 -2.10 25.16
N GLU A 88 17.50 -3.15 25.75
CA GLU A 88 17.67 -4.51 25.14
C GLU A 88 16.35 -5.25 24.78
N SER A 89 15.21 -4.85 25.28
CA SER A 89 13.90 -5.41 24.91
C SER A 89 13.40 -4.98 23.52
N SER A 90 13.99 -3.92 22.98
CA SER A 90 13.63 -3.33 21.69
C SER A 90 14.21 -4.06 20.47
N THR A 91 15.19 -4.94 20.64
CA THR A 91 15.93 -5.53 19.50
C THR A 91 15.13 -6.58 18.73
N LEU A 92 14.28 -7.37 19.39
CA LEU A 92 13.44 -8.37 18.73
C LEU A 92 12.28 -7.71 17.99
N ASP A 93 11.61 -6.77 18.64
CA ASP A 93 10.54 -5.97 18.00
C ASP A 93 11.06 -5.17 16.80
N TYR A 94 12.27 -4.63 16.92
CA TYR A 94 12.94 -3.92 15.82
C TYR A 94 13.19 -4.85 14.62
N ARG A 95 13.76 -6.04 14.85
CA ARG A 95 14.04 -7.01 13.80
C ARG A 95 12.76 -7.50 13.13
N GLN A 96 11.70 -7.73 13.88
CA GLN A 96 10.41 -8.11 13.33
C GLN A 96 9.80 -7.00 12.45
N LYS A 97 9.80 -5.76 12.94
CA LYS A 97 9.34 -4.60 12.15
C LYS A 97 10.19 -4.39 10.90
N GLN A 98 11.51 -4.53 11.00
CA GLN A 98 12.41 -4.41 9.86
C GLN A 98 12.11 -5.52 8.82
N TYR A 99 11.88 -6.75 9.27
CA TYR A 99 11.49 -7.85 8.40
C TYR A 99 10.16 -7.56 7.69
N LEU A 100 9.15 -7.05 8.40
CA LEU A 100 7.87 -6.67 7.80
C LEU A 100 8.04 -5.57 6.75
N ILE A 101 8.85 -4.55 7.04
CA ILE A 101 9.18 -3.47 6.09
C ILE A 101 9.90 -4.02 4.87
N ASP A 102 10.86 -4.91 5.05
CA ASP A 102 11.65 -5.48 3.95
C ASP A 102 10.87 -6.46 3.09
N SER A 103 9.87 -7.10 3.66
CA SER A 103 9.08 -8.11 2.97
C SER A 103 7.67 -7.65 2.56
N TRP A 104 7.14 -6.58 3.16
CA TRP A 104 5.74 -6.16 3.05
C TRP A 104 4.73 -7.27 3.39
N ASN A 105 5.11 -8.14 4.31
CA ASN A 105 4.29 -9.26 4.74
C ASN A 105 3.26 -8.83 5.80
N SER A 106 2.34 -7.96 5.41
CA SER A 106 1.23 -7.49 6.23
C SER A 106 -0.05 -7.48 5.41
N PRO A 107 -1.23 -7.70 6.01
CA PRO A 107 -2.52 -7.66 5.31
C PRO A 107 -2.83 -6.32 4.64
N VAL A 108 -2.44 -5.22 5.28
CA VAL A 108 -2.59 -3.86 4.73
C VAL A 108 -1.25 -3.15 4.76
N VAL A 109 -0.79 -2.70 3.61
CA VAL A 109 0.47 -1.96 3.45
C VAL A 109 0.16 -0.56 2.94
N LEU A 110 0.55 0.44 3.73
CA LEU A 110 0.48 1.85 3.37
C LEU A 110 1.86 2.31 2.95
N THR A 111 1.98 2.84 1.74
CA THR A 111 3.28 3.27 1.22
C THR A 111 3.17 4.45 0.28
N THR A 112 4.31 5.07 -0.03
CA THR A 112 4.37 6.16 -0.99
C THR A 112 4.59 5.64 -2.41
N MET A 113 4.19 6.45 -3.40
CA MET A 113 4.45 6.18 -4.81
C MET A 113 5.94 5.96 -5.10
N VAL A 114 6.83 6.67 -4.39
CA VAL A 114 8.28 6.51 -4.51
C VAL A 114 8.71 5.10 -4.12
N GLN A 115 8.25 4.58 -2.97
CA GLN A 115 8.59 3.23 -2.51
C GLN A 115 7.99 2.16 -3.42
N PHE A 116 6.79 2.40 -3.93
CA PHE A 116 6.15 1.54 -4.91
C PHE A 116 6.98 1.43 -6.19
N PHE A 117 7.39 2.54 -6.79
CA PHE A 117 8.27 2.54 -7.96
C PHE A 117 9.64 1.92 -7.67
N GLN A 118 10.21 2.17 -6.50
CA GLN A 118 11.47 1.53 -6.12
C GLN A 118 11.34 0.01 -6.05
N THR A 119 10.22 -0.49 -5.55
CA THR A 119 9.93 -1.93 -5.50
C THR A 119 9.81 -2.53 -6.89
N MET A 120 9.26 -1.77 -7.85
CA MET A 120 9.06 -2.24 -9.22
C MET A 120 10.33 -2.18 -10.09
N PHE A 121 11.18 -1.17 -9.88
CA PHE A 121 12.27 -0.84 -10.82
C PHE A 121 13.67 -0.89 -10.24
N LYS A 122 13.84 -1.04 -8.91
CA LYS A 122 15.17 -1.14 -8.30
C LYS A 122 15.57 -2.58 -8.01
N ASP A 123 16.81 -2.86 -8.30
CA ASP A 123 17.44 -4.17 -8.21
C ASP A 123 17.98 -4.47 -6.78
N LYS A 124 17.08 -4.51 -5.79
CA LYS A 124 17.40 -4.88 -4.40
C LYS A 124 16.63 -6.14 -3.99
N SER A 125 17.28 -7.02 -3.22
CA SER A 125 16.65 -8.25 -2.70
C SER A 125 15.37 -8.00 -1.90
N SER A 126 15.29 -6.89 -1.13
CA SER A 126 14.07 -6.49 -0.45
C SER A 126 12.95 -6.15 -1.43
N ASN A 127 13.26 -5.50 -2.55
CA ASN A 127 12.26 -5.15 -3.57
C ASN A 127 11.68 -6.39 -4.24
N ILE A 128 12.49 -7.40 -4.50
CA ILE A 128 12.02 -8.69 -5.05
C ILE A 128 11.02 -9.34 -4.08
N ARG A 129 11.35 -9.38 -2.78
CA ARG A 129 10.43 -9.90 -1.77
C ARG A 129 9.12 -9.13 -1.71
N ARG A 130 9.17 -7.79 -1.75
CA ARG A 130 7.98 -6.92 -1.78
C ARG A 130 7.15 -7.13 -3.04
N PHE A 131 7.81 -7.29 -4.19
CA PHE A 131 7.14 -7.51 -5.47
C PHE A 131 6.26 -8.76 -5.44
N HIS A 132 6.74 -9.86 -4.85
CA HIS A 132 5.98 -11.10 -4.72
C HIS A 132 4.69 -10.92 -3.88
N GLN A 133 4.65 -9.94 -2.99
CA GLN A 133 3.47 -9.68 -2.17
C GLN A 133 2.30 -9.06 -2.95
N PHE A 134 2.56 -8.53 -4.15
CA PHE A 134 1.48 -8.02 -5.01
C PHE A 134 0.62 -9.13 -5.60
N ILE A 135 1.11 -10.36 -5.68
CA ILE A 135 0.35 -11.50 -6.19
C ILE A 135 -0.90 -11.71 -5.31
N ASP A 136 -2.06 -11.81 -5.93
CA ASP A 136 -3.37 -11.86 -5.26
C ASP A 136 -3.63 -10.65 -4.33
N GLY A 137 -2.98 -9.53 -4.58
CA GLY A 137 -3.20 -8.29 -3.86
C GLY A 137 -4.21 -7.37 -4.53
N ILE A 138 -4.61 -6.33 -3.82
CA ILE A 138 -5.37 -5.20 -4.35
C ILE A 138 -4.54 -3.95 -4.18
N ILE A 139 -4.30 -3.22 -5.25
CA ILE A 139 -3.56 -1.96 -5.22
C ILE A 139 -4.56 -0.80 -5.35
N ILE A 140 -4.58 0.06 -4.34
CA ILE A 140 -5.27 1.35 -4.36
C ILE A 140 -4.21 2.42 -4.59
N ILE A 141 -4.36 3.20 -5.66
CA ILE A 141 -3.46 4.31 -5.95
C ILE A 141 -4.25 5.61 -5.80
N ASP A 142 -3.89 6.39 -4.80
CA ASP A 142 -4.52 7.68 -4.53
C ASP A 142 -3.72 8.82 -5.17
N GLU A 143 -4.43 9.84 -5.69
CA GLU A 143 -3.85 11.01 -6.33
C GLU A 143 -2.92 10.68 -7.52
N VAL A 144 -3.29 9.69 -8.34
CA VAL A 144 -2.50 9.25 -9.50
C VAL A 144 -2.17 10.39 -10.49
N GLN A 145 -2.98 11.44 -10.54
CA GLN A 145 -2.76 12.61 -11.38
C GLN A 145 -1.53 13.45 -10.98
N SER A 146 -0.98 13.22 -9.78
CA SER A 146 0.25 13.88 -9.33
C SER A 146 1.51 13.32 -9.96
N LEU A 147 1.41 12.22 -10.72
CA LEU A 147 2.55 11.60 -11.39
C LEU A 147 3.11 12.52 -12.48
N PRO A 148 4.45 12.70 -12.52
CA PRO A 148 5.10 13.42 -13.60
C PRO A 148 4.86 12.76 -14.98
N VAL A 149 4.71 13.57 -16.02
CA VAL A 149 4.38 13.10 -17.37
C VAL A 149 5.42 12.10 -17.92
N ASN A 150 6.69 12.30 -17.60
CA ASN A 150 7.78 11.40 -18.01
C ASN A 150 7.71 10.02 -17.39
N VAL A 151 6.98 9.84 -16.28
CA VAL A 151 6.79 8.57 -15.58
C VAL A 151 5.54 7.82 -16.08
N LEU A 152 4.58 8.52 -16.67
CA LEU A 152 3.28 7.96 -17.06
C LEU A 152 3.38 6.76 -18.01
N TYR A 153 4.32 6.79 -18.95
CA TYR A 153 4.51 5.65 -19.86
C TYR A 153 4.89 4.38 -19.12
N HIS A 154 5.90 4.45 -18.26
CA HIS A 154 6.36 3.30 -17.45
C HIS A 154 5.30 2.87 -16.45
N PHE A 155 4.56 3.82 -15.87
CA PHE A 155 3.44 3.54 -15.00
C PHE A 155 2.36 2.74 -15.72
N ASN A 156 1.91 3.17 -16.89
CA ASN A 156 0.89 2.47 -17.66
C ASN A 156 1.33 1.07 -18.08
N LEU A 157 2.58 0.92 -18.53
CA LEU A 157 3.15 -0.40 -18.87
C LEU A 157 3.13 -1.34 -17.67
N MET A 158 3.57 -0.83 -16.52
CA MET A 158 3.58 -1.57 -15.26
C MET A 158 2.16 -1.94 -14.82
N MET A 159 1.20 -1.03 -14.87
CA MET A 159 -0.19 -1.31 -14.47
C MET A 159 -0.84 -2.38 -15.36
N ASN A 160 -0.57 -2.34 -16.66
CA ASN A 160 -1.02 -3.39 -17.56
C ASN A 160 -0.42 -4.76 -17.20
N PHE A 161 0.87 -4.80 -16.91
CA PHE A 161 1.53 -6.03 -16.44
C PHE A 161 0.92 -6.52 -15.12
N MET A 162 0.78 -5.63 -14.13
CA MET A 162 0.21 -5.97 -12.82
C MET A 162 -1.21 -6.51 -12.94
N SER A 163 -2.04 -5.95 -13.82
CA SER A 163 -3.42 -6.41 -14.03
C SER A 163 -3.52 -7.85 -14.55
N THR A 164 -2.43 -8.42 -15.05
CA THR A 164 -2.39 -9.83 -15.50
C THR A 164 -1.96 -10.81 -14.42
N ILE A 165 -1.29 -10.33 -13.36
CA ILE A 165 -0.76 -11.19 -12.29
C ILE A 165 -1.50 -11.03 -10.95
N MET A 166 -2.37 -10.05 -10.82
CA MET A 166 -3.18 -9.75 -9.63
C MET A 166 -4.62 -10.22 -9.81
#